data_7d73a31b221aa04bc74e647dc6a194c0
#
_entry.id   7d73a31b221aa04bc74e647dc6a194c0
#
_cell.length_a   1.000
_cell.length_b   1.000
_cell.length_c   1.000
_cell.angle_alpha   90.00
_cell.angle_beta   90.00
_cell.angle_gamma   90.00
#
_symmetry.space_group_name_H-M   'P 1'
#
loop_
_entity.id
_entity.type
_entity.pdbx_description
1 polymer ?
#
loop_
_entity_poly.entity_id
_entity_poly.type
_entity_poly.pdbx_seq_one_letter_code
_entity_poly.pdbx_strand_id
1 'polypeptide(L)'
;YLGSIVTIAAVLFLFVVLFSSPVMADENTASEVNTTITLSNSGNVSKMTDGSYNTKTSFASGDSITVTGKDKIYSLYIKWDLVPDEWTLSYNGTTKTYGTNGFLHEYVEIPEGAETLTITFSSNEAICDLHAYSAGTAPSDVQAWKTPCDKADILVFATHADDEILFLGGVLATYGGEQDLAVQVAYMCEFTSSAKIREHEKLDGLWESGIKHYPICGDFPDLYSTSLEAAKKQYIYDDVLSYTTSTIRRFKPLVVVTQDLNGEYGHGGHMLFSHAVAESVESSSEPSYFPDSASKYGTWDVPKTYLHLYSDNKITMNLRLPLSRMGNRTSIEVQTAAYKKHVSQQWCWFYVSDDYEYSCADFGLYRTTVGNDSGNDMLENITTYEEQEKIEKEKAEKESVEASIAAEESSIADVKSNTSNSTRQSGRKIIIFAALILIVIIILFAAYRYYQLIQSRKRHRRHKRK
;
A
#
# COMPACT_ATOMS: atom_id res chain seq x y z
N TYR A 1 32.06 -41.72 -23.67
CA TYR A 1 32.50 -40.36 -23.38
C TYR A 1 31.80 -39.30 -24.24
N LEU A 2 31.54 -39.55 -25.53
CA LEU A 2 30.84 -38.57 -26.40
C LEU A 2 29.34 -38.45 -26.06
N GLY A 3 28.68 -39.54 -25.70
CA GLY A 3 27.25 -39.57 -25.36
C GLY A 3 26.91 -38.77 -24.09
N SER A 4 27.82 -38.76 -23.10
CA SER A 4 27.62 -38.04 -21.85
C SER A 4 27.76 -36.53 -22.00
N ILE A 5 28.59 -36.05 -22.91
CA ILE A 5 28.79 -34.61 -23.19
C ILE A 5 27.59 -34.05 -23.95
N VAL A 6 27.01 -34.80 -24.87
CA VAL A 6 25.81 -34.39 -25.62
C VAL A 6 24.58 -34.29 -24.72
N THR A 7 24.46 -35.21 -23.74
CA THR A 7 23.33 -35.17 -22.77
C THR A 7 23.43 -33.99 -21.83
N ILE A 8 24.63 -33.62 -21.36
CA ILE A 8 24.85 -32.46 -20.50
C ILE A 8 24.60 -31.14 -21.28
N ALA A 9 25.03 -31.07 -22.54
CA ALA A 9 24.78 -29.91 -23.40
C ALA A 9 23.29 -29.74 -23.71
N ALA A 10 22.54 -30.83 -23.95
CA ALA A 10 21.09 -30.79 -24.19
C ALA A 10 20.31 -30.36 -22.93
N VAL A 11 20.70 -30.80 -21.73
CA VAL A 11 20.07 -30.36 -20.46
C VAL A 11 20.38 -28.90 -20.18
N LEU A 12 21.61 -28.43 -20.46
CA LEU A 12 21.96 -27.02 -20.34
C LEU A 12 21.22 -26.14 -21.35
N PHE A 13 21.00 -26.61 -22.56
CA PHE A 13 20.23 -25.87 -23.58
C PHE A 13 18.72 -25.84 -23.28
N LEU A 14 18.16 -26.91 -22.74
CA LEU A 14 16.76 -26.94 -22.27
C LEU A 14 16.54 -26.02 -21.07
N PHE A 15 17.53 -25.88 -20.17
CA PHE A 15 17.46 -24.95 -19.03
C PHE A 15 17.55 -23.48 -19.46
N VAL A 16 18.28 -23.16 -20.52
CA VAL A 16 18.39 -21.78 -21.04
C VAL A 16 17.10 -21.36 -21.75
N VAL A 17 16.40 -22.28 -22.43
CA VAL A 17 15.13 -21.98 -23.12
C VAL A 17 13.94 -21.83 -22.16
N LEU A 18 13.99 -22.47 -20.98
CA LEU A 18 12.93 -22.36 -19.98
C LEU A 18 12.99 -21.06 -19.13
N PHE A 19 14.05 -20.26 -19.27
CA PHE A 19 14.25 -18.99 -18.57
C PHE A 19 14.36 -17.78 -19.50
N SER A 20 13.89 -17.86 -20.74
CA SER A 20 13.52 -16.66 -21.46
C SER A 20 12.36 -16.02 -20.70
N SER A 21 12.63 -14.92 -20.01
CA SER A 21 11.59 -14.08 -19.41
C SER A 21 10.50 -13.88 -20.44
N PRO A 22 9.21 -14.09 -20.10
CA PRO A 22 8.17 -13.68 -21.01
C PRO A 22 8.40 -12.18 -21.28
N VAL A 23 8.53 -11.81 -22.54
CA VAL A 23 8.31 -10.42 -22.95
C VAL A 23 6.92 -10.11 -22.39
N MET A 24 6.85 -9.19 -21.41
CA MET A 24 5.58 -8.70 -20.91
C MET A 24 4.81 -8.24 -22.14
N ALA A 25 3.74 -8.95 -22.47
CA ALA A 25 2.78 -8.42 -23.41
C ALA A 25 2.36 -7.06 -22.87
N ASP A 26 2.28 -6.07 -23.73
CA ASP A 26 1.76 -4.75 -23.41
C ASP A 26 0.38 -4.96 -22.77
N GLU A 27 0.26 -4.76 -21.45
CA GLU A 27 -1.00 -4.98 -20.74
C GLU A 27 -1.99 -4.01 -21.35
N ASN A 28 -2.97 -4.51 -22.03
CA ASN A 28 -3.97 -3.71 -22.73
C ASN A 28 -4.77 -2.92 -21.68
N THR A 29 -4.58 -1.61 -21.62
CA THR A 29 -5.31 -0.74 -20.70
C THR A 29 -6.80 -0.80 -21.04
N ALA A 30 -7.64 -0.99 -20.03
CA ALA A 30 -9.09 -1.00 -20.19
C ALA A 30 -9.57 0.38 -20.69
N SER A 31 -10.57 0.37 -21.57
CA SER A 31 -11.22 1.57 -22.07
C SER A 31 -12.63 1.68 -21.52
N GLU A 32 -13.13 2.90 -21.37
CA GLU A 32 -14.51 3.12 -20.95
C GLU A 32 -15.48 2.56 -21.98
N VAL A 33 -16.49 1.80 -21.51
CA VAL A 33 -17.52 1.18 -22.34
C VAL A 33 -18.69 2.14 -22.50
N ASN A 34 -19.15 2.32 -23.73
CA ASN A 34 -20.39 3.05 -23.97
C ASN A 34 -21.58 2.29 -23.35
N THR A 35 -22.25 2.90 -22.39
CA THR A 35 -23.34 2.29 -21.64
C THR A 35 -24.67 2.99 -21.85
N THR A 36 -25.74 2.24 -21.67
CA THR A 36 -27.09 2.76 -21.43
C THR A 36 -27.42 2.49 -19.97
N ILE A 37 -27.73 3.55 -19.22
CA ILE A 37 -28.05 3.46 -17.79
C ILE A 37 -29.58 3.71 -17.65
N THR A 38 -30.24 2.79 -16.96
CA THR A 38 -31.69 2.89 -16.65
C THR A 38 -31.87 2.83 -15.13
N LEU A 39 -32.69 3.74 -14.61
CA LEU A 39 -32.96 3.84 -13.17
C LEU A 39 -34.35 3.30 -12.88
N SER A 40 -34.57 2.65 -11.74
CA SER A 40 -35.90 2.23 -11.26
C SER A 40 -36.75 3.42 -10.78
N ASN A 41 -36.09 4.53 -10.43
CA ASN A 41 -36.74 5.76 -9.96
C ASN A 41 -36.68 6.89 -11.01
N SER A 42 -37.16 8.09 -10.65
CA SER A 42 -37.15 9.29 -11.50
C SER A 42 -35.82 10.10 -11.43
N GLY A 43 -34.73 9.49 -11.01
CA GLY A 43 -33.41 10.13 -10.91
C GLY A 43 -32.89 10.60 -12.27
N ASN A 44 -31.83 11.41 -12.23
CA ASN A 44 -31.19 11.95 -13.44
C ASN A 44 -29.81 11.32 -13.66
N VAL A 45 -29.69 10.47 -14.67
CA VAL A 45 -28.43 9.77 -15.04
C VAL A 45 -27.26 10.76 -15.25
N SER A 46 -27.52 11.92 -15.87
CA SER A 46 -26.43 12.89 -16.16
C SER A 46 -25.73 13.42 -14.90
N LYS A 47 -26.40 13.37 -13.73
CA LYS A 47 -25.78 13.79 -12.45
C LYS A 47 -24.84 12.75 -11.82
N MET A 48 -24.75 11.59 -12.41
CA MET A 48 -23.85 10.52 -11.98
C MET A 48 -22.93 10.06 -13.13
N THR A 49 -22.75 10.91 -14.13
CA THR A 49 -21.86 10.68 -15.29
C THR A 49 -21.24 11.98 -15.79
N ASP A 50 -21.22 13.03 -14.95
CA ASP A 50 -20.68 14.36 -15.33
C ASP A 50 -19.29 14.65 -14.72
N GLY A 51 -18.74 13.70 -13.96
CA GLY A 51 -17.42 13.83 -13.32
C GLY A 51 -17.39 14.81 -12.15
N SER A 52 -18.55 15.20 -11.61
CA SER A 52 -18.66 16.23 -10.58
C SER A 52 -19.07 15.67 -9.23
N TYR A 53 -18.28 15.90 -8.20
CA TYR A 53 -18.65 15.56 -6.81
C TYR A 53 -19.76 16.46 -6.22
N ASN A 54 -20.15 17.54 -6.92
CA ASN A 54 -21.22 18.44 -6.47
C ASN A 54 -22.60 18.05 -6.99
N THR A 55 -22.67 17.10 -7.91
CA THR A 55 -23.89 16.56 -8.48
C THR A 55 -24.04 15.09 -8.10
N LYS A 56 -25.27 14.64 -7.92
CA LYS A 56 -25.54 13.25 -7.54
C LYS A 56 -26.92 12.80 -7.94
N THR A 57 -27.10 11.51 -8.07
CA THR A 57 -28.40 10.85 -8.17
C THR A 57 -28.64 10.02 -6.91
N SER A 58 -29.80 10.25 -6.26
CA SER A 58 -30.16 9.58 -5.02
C SER A 58 -31.08 8.39 -5.27
N PHE A 59 -30.97 7.39 -4.44
CA PHE A 59 -31.70 6.13 -4.47
C PHE A 59 -32.26 5.83 -3.09
N ALA A 60 -33.44 5.26 -3.04
CA ALA A 60 -34.03 4.71 -1.83
C ALA A 60 -33.73 3.21 -1.72
N SER A 61 -33.91 2.64 -0.53
CA SER A 61 -33.87 1.19 -0.35
C SER A 61 -34.83 0.48 -1.31
N GLY A 62 -34.33 -0.50 -2.04
CA GLY A 62 -35.05 -1.24 -3.07
C GLY A 62 -34.95 -0.64 -4.49
N ASP A 63 -34.44 0.58 -4.63
CA ASP A 63 -34.14 1.13 -5.97
C ASP A 63 -33.00 0.35 -6.64
N SER A 64 -32.94 0.47 -7.97
CA SER A 64 -31.87 -0.19 -8.75
C SER A 64 -31.42 0.65 -9.94
N ILE A 65 -30.20 0.34 -10.39
CA ILE A 65 -29.60 0.85 -11.63
C ILE A 65 -29.30 -0.34 -12.53
N THR A 66 -29.78 -0.29 -13.76
CA THR A 66 -29.36 -1.24 -14.80
C THR A 66 -28.37 -0.56 -15.74
N VAL A 67 -27.17 -1.11 -15.86
CA VAL A 67 -26.11 -0.65 -16.75
C VAL A 67 -25.97 -1.68 -17.86
N THR A 68 -26.23 -1.29 -19.10
CA THR A 68 -26.08 -2.14 -20.28
C THR A 68 -25.00 -1.56 -21.19
N GLY A 69 -23.95 -2.32 -21.44
CA GLY A 69 -22.86 -1.95 -22.32
C GLY A 69 -23.15 -2.31 -23.77
N LYS A 70 -22.59 -1.55 -24.73
CA LYS A 70 -22.50 -1.98 -26.13
C LYS A 70 -21.55 -3.17 -26.28
N ASP A 71 -20.55 -3.23 -25.43
CA ASP A 71 -19.58 -4.31 -25.27
C ASP A 71 -19.65 -4.85 -23.84
N LYS A 72 -19.02 -6.00 -23.59
CA LYS A 72 -18.95 -6.56 -22.22
C LYS A 72 -18.26 -5.59 -21.26
N ILE A 73 -18.86 -5.43 -20.10
CA ILE A 73 -18.33 -4.66 -18.96
C ILE A 73 -17.53 -5.63 -18.08
N TYR A 74 -16.29 -5.29 -17.79
CA TYR A 74 -15.39 -6.09 -16.95
C TYR A 74 -15.09 -5.42 -15.60
N SER A 75 -15.41 -4.14 -15.45
CA SER A 75 -15.37 -3.47 -14.15
C SER A 75 -16.28 -2.25 -14.11
N LEU A 76 -16.67 -1.89 -12.88
CA LEU A 76 -17.34 -0.62 -12.57
C LEU A 76 -16.42 0.21 -11.66
N TYR A 77 -16.45 1.53 -11.84
CA TYR A 77 -15.88 2.49 -10.92
C TYR A 77 -16.97 3.44 -10.46
N ILE A 78 -17.23 3.42 -9.16
CA ILE A 78 -18.34 4.15 -8.52
C ILE A 78 -17.75 5.16 -7.54
N LYS A 79 -18.18 6.41 -7.64
CA LYS A 79 -17.89 7.46 -6.66
C LYS A 79 -19.18 7.80 -5.95
N TRP A 80 -19.26 7.41 -4.69
CA TRP A 80 -20.43 7.61 -3.85
C TRP A 80 -20.46 9.05 -3.30
N ASP A 81 -21.62 9.57 -2.93
CA ASP A 81 -21.74 10.87 -2.24
C ASP A 81 -21.25 10.82 -0.80
N LEU A 82 -21.49 9.70 -0.14
CA LEU A 82 -20.96 9.28 1.16
C LEU A 82 -20.58 7.81 1.06
N VAL A 83 -19.80 7.32 2.01
CA VAL A 83 -19.49 5.88 2.09
C VAL A 83 -20.78 5.09 2.13
N PRO A 84 -21.00 4.15 1.19
CA PRO A 84 -22.25 3.42 1.07
C PRO A 84 -22.41 2.37 2.18
N ASP A 85 -23.64 2.03 2.48
CA ASP A 85 -24.01 0.76 3.11
C ASP A 85 -23.83 -0.41 2.12
N GLU A 86 -24.20 -1.62 2.56
CA GLU A 86 -24.20 -2.79 1.68
C GLU A 86 -25.13 -2.61 0.48
N TRP A 87 -24.64 -2.95 -0.69
CA TRP A 87 -25.38 -2.97 -1.94
C TRP A 87 -25.08 -4.26 -2.73
N THR A 88 -25.90 -4.60 -3.70
CA THR A 88 -25.73 -5.81 -4.49
C THR A 88 -25.54 -5.52 -5.96
N LEU A 89 -24.69 -6.35 -6.62
CA LEU A 89 -24.48 -6.36 -8.06
C LEU A 89 -24.90 -7.72 -8.62
N SER A 90 -25.87 -7.69 -9.54
CA SER A 90 -26.37 -8.87 -10.24
C SER A 90 -25.94 -8.87 -11.69
N TYR A 91 -25.33 -9.97 -12.17
CA TYR A 91 -24.95 -10.19 -13.56
C TYR A 91 -24.83 -11.69 -13.86
N ASN A 92 -25.08 -12.11 -15.09
CA ASN A 92 -24.93 -13.50 -15.54
C ASN A 92 -25.62 -14.54 -14.60
N GLY A 93 -26.73 -14.16 -13.97
CA GLY A 93 -27.45 -15.02 -13.01
C GLY A 93 -26.79 -15.13 -11.62
N THR A 94 -25.74 -14.37 -11.34
CA THR A 94 -25.06 -14.30 -10.05
C THR A 94 -25.35 -12.96 -9.38
N THR A 95 -25.49 -12.96 -8.06
CA THR A 95 -25.60 -11.74 -7.24
C THR A 95 -24.47 -11.75 -6.18
N LYS A 96 -23.76 -10.65 -6.06
CA LYS A 96 -22.71 -10.43 -5.06
C LYS A 96 -22.98 -9.18 -4.24
N THR A 97 -22.54 -9.17 -2.99
CA THR A 97 -22.65 -8.03 -2.07
C THR A 97 -21.35 -7.24 -2.06
N TYR A 98 -21.47 -5.92 -2.04
CA TYR A 98 -20.41 -4.92 -2.01
C TYR A 98 -20.71 -3.84 -0.95
N GLY A 99 -19.87 -2.81 -0.84
CA GLY A 99 -20.03 -1.70 0.12
C GLY A 99 -19.48 -1.99 1.52
N THR A 100 -19.07 -3.24 1.83
CA THR A 100 -18.56 -3.64 3.16
C THR A 100 -17.14 -3.19 3.44
N ASN A 101 -16.42 -2.70 2.43
CA ASN A 101 -15.04 -2.21 2.54
C ASN A 101 -14.96 -0.75 3.05
N GLY A 102 -16.07 -0.02 3.06
CA GLY A 102 -16.12 1.38 3.47
C GLY A 102 -15.48 2.37 2.49
N PHE A 103 -15.42 2.02 1.20
CA PHE A 103 -14.78 2.86 0.19
C PHE A 103 -15.76 3.88 -0.41
N LEU A 104 -15.38 5.16 -0.34
CA LEU A 104 -16.10 6.24 -1.00
C LEU A 104 -15.93 6.22 -2.53
N HIS A 105 -14.75 5.82 -3.01
CA HIS A 105 -14.45 5.51 -4.39
C HIS A 105 -14.23 4.01 -4.50
N GLU A 106 -15.10 3.31 -5.19
CA GLU A 106 -15.14 1.85 -5.20
C GLU A 106 -14.95 1.31 -6.63
N TYR A 107 -13.92 0.49 -6.80
CA TYR A 107 -13.65 -0.24 -8.04
C TYR A 107 -14.08 -1.69 -7.88
N VAL A 108 -14.93 -2.16 -8.79
CA VAL A 108 -15.53 -3.49 -8.74
C VAL A 108 -15.19 -4.27 -9.99
N GLU A 109 -14.48 -5.38 -9.83
CA GLU A 109 -14.13 -6.27 -10.93
C GLU A 109 -15.24 -7.27 -11.25
N ILE A 110 -15.43 -7.53 -12.54
CA ILE A 110 -16.38 -8.49 -13.13
C ILE A 110 -15.55 -9.43 -14.04
N PRO A 111 -14.87 -10.42 -13.49
CA PRO A 111 -13.81 -11.18 -14.21
C PRO A 111 -14.31 -11.86 -15.49
N GLU A 112 -15.58 -12.32 -15.51
CA GLU A 112 -16.19 -13.02 -16.66
C GLU A 112 -16.76 -12.06 -17.72
N GLY A 113 -16.84 -10.78 -17.37
CA GLY A 113 -17.51 -9.76 -18.16
C GLY A 113 -19.01 -10.01 -18.32
N ALA A 114 -19.78 -8.95 -18.35
CA ALA A 114 -21.24 -9.02 -18.56
C ALA A 114 -21.72 -7.91 -19.48
N GLU A 115 -22.77 -8.15 -20.27
CA GLU A 115 -23.39 -7.13 -21.13
C GLU A 115 -24.33 -6.23 -20.31
N THR A 116 -24.94 -6.79 -19.26
CA THR A 116 -25.89 -6.06 -18.40
C THR A 116 -25.60 -6.36 -16.94
N LEU A 117 -25.55 -5.30 -16.14
CA LEU A 117 -25.34 -5.30 -14.70
C LEU A 117 -26.54 -4.64 -14.03
N THR A 118 -26.94 -5.14 -12.87
CA THR A 118 -27.96 -4.49 -12.03
C THR A 118 -27.41 -4.24 -10.63
N ILE A 119 -27.29 -2.97 -10.26
CA ILE A 119 -26.99 -2.52 -8.90
C ILE A 119 -28.31 -2.38 -8.16
N THR A 120 -28.42 -2.93 -6.95
CA THR A 120 -29.61 -2.79 -6.09
C THR A 120 -29.19 -2.32 -4.71
N PHE A 121 -29.90 -1.33 -4.17
CA PHE A 121 -29.60 -0.68 -2.89
C PHE A 121 -30.44 -1.27 -1.76
N SER A 122 -29.79 -1.55 -0.63
CA SER A 122 -30.46 -2.01 0.60
C SER A 122 -30.83 -0.85 1.55
N SER A 123 -30.24 0.34 1.33
CA SER A 123 -30.44 1.56 2.09
C SER A 123 -30.58 2.78 1.16
N ASN A 124 -30.67 3.97 1.75
CA ASN A 124 -30.70 5.22 0.98
C ASN A 124 -29.27 5.59 0.60
N GLU A 125 -28.99 5.62 -0.71
CA GLU A 125 -27.67 5.89 -1.25
C GLU A 125 -27.69 7.03 -2.27
N ALA A 126 -26.50 7.55 -2.59
CA ALA A 126 -26.35 8.51 -3.68
C ALA A 126 -25.00 8.30 -4.39
N ILE A 127 -25.04 8.37 -5.71
CA ILE A 127 -23.87 8.24 -6.58
C ILE A 127 -23.57 9.58 -7.23
N CYS A 128 -22.30 10.02 -7.09
CA CYS A 128 -21.75 11.19 -7.78
C CYS A 128 -21.28 10.83 -9.18
N ASP A 129 -20.63 9.65 -9.33
CA ASP A 129 -20.08 9.26 -10.63
C ASP A 129 -20.07 7.74 -10.81
N LEU A 130 -20.31 7.26 -12.03
CA LEU A 130 -20.36 5.84 -12.37
C LEU A 130 -19.78 5.60 -13.76
N HIS A 131 -18.73 4.83 -13.84
CA HIS A 131 -18.04 4.42 -15.06
C HIS A 131 -18.01 2.91 -15.20
N ALA A 132 -17.99 2.42 -16.44
CA ALA A 132 -17.86 1.00 -16.78
C ALA A 132 -16.70 0.81 -17.76
N TYR A 133 -15.91 -0.24 -17.57
CA TYR A 133 -14.70 -0.47 -18.36
C TYR A 133 -14.68 -1.85 -19.02
N SER A 134 -13.97 -1.93 -20.16
CA SER A 134 -13.66 -3.14 -20.90
C SER A 134 -12.66 -4.03 -20.14
N ALA A 135 -12.33 -5.20 -20.70
CA ALA A 135 -11.22 -6.00 -20.21
C ALA A 135 -9.90 -5.25 -20.35
N GLY A 136 -9.00 -5.44 -19.39
CA GLY A 136 -7.67 -4.83 -19.36
C GLY A 136 -7.29 -4.33 -17.98
N THR A 137 -6.10 -3.75 -17.86
CA THR A 137 -5.65 -3.07 -16.64
C THR A 137 -6.45 -1.78 -16.44
N ALA A 138 -6.89 -1.50 -15.23
CA ALA A 138 -7.60 -0.27 -14.91
C ALA A 138 -6.78 0.96 -15.34
N PRO A 139 -7.42 1.99 -15.95
CA PRO A 139 -6.76 3.25 -16.23
C PRO A 139 -6.12 3.86 -14.97
N SER A 140 -5.06 4.64 -15.14
CA SER A 140 -4.28 5.18 -14.02
C SER A 140 -5.07 6.11 -13.09
N ASP A 141 -6.15 6.71 -13.57
CA ASP A 141 -7.07 7.56 -12.82
C ASP A 141 -8.20 6.80 -12.12
N VAL A 142 -8.35 5.51 -12.39
CA VAL A 142 -9.29 4.62 -11.68
C VAL A 142 -8.66 4.13 -10.38
N GLN A 143 -9.27 4.50 -9.28
CA GLN A 143 -8.75 4.23 -7.93
C GLN A 143 -9.16 2.84 -7.45
N ALA A 144 -8.38 1.83 -7.81
CA ALA A 144 -8.53 0.46 -7.32
C ALA A 144 -7.90 0.30 -5.93
N TRP A 145 -8.54 0.86 -4.91
CA TRP A 145 -8.04 0.88 -3.55
C TRP A 145 -7.87 -0.53 -2.96
N LYS A 146 -6.76 -0.72 -2.28
CA LYS A 146 -6.58 -1.83 -1.33
C LYS A 146 -7.17 -1.41 0.03
N THR A 147 -7.59 -2.38 0.82
CA THR A 147 -7.95 -2.13 2.23
C THR A 147 -6.77 -1.48 2.99
N PRO A 148 -7.03 -0.78 4.11
CA PRO A 148 -5.95 -0.31 4.98
C PRO A 148 -4.94 -1.42 5.25
N CYS A 149 -3.67 -1.08 5.42
CA CYS A 149 -2.59 -2.03 5.64
C CYS A 149 -2.87 -2.96 6.83
N ASP A 150 -2.45 -4.21 6.75
CA ASP A 150 -2.35 -5.07 7.95
C ASP A 150 -1.19 -4.62 8.85
N LYS A 151 -0.06 -4.30 8.21
CA LYS A 151 1.12 -3.67 8.81
C LYS A 151 1.64 -2.60 7.85
N ALA A 152 2.12 -1.50 8.38
CA ALA A 152 2.64 -0.40 7.56
C ALA A 152 4.17 -0.30 7.68
N ASP A 153 4.86 -0.19 6.56
CA ASP A 153 6.27 0.21 6.58
C ASP A 153 6.38 1.66 7.08
N ILE A 154 5.48 2.52 6.60
CA ILE A 154 5.40 3.91 7.04
C ILE A 154 3.95 4.26 7.35
N LEU A 155 3.72 4.84 8.54
CA LEU A 155 2.44 5.44 8.95
C LEU A 155 2.60 6.95 8.96
N VAL A 156 1.82 7.62 8.12
CA VAL A 156 1.78 9.07 8.00
C VAL A 156 0.54 9.59 8.71
N PHE A 157 0.73 10.46 9.71
CA PHE A 157 -0.35 11.16 10.38
C PHE A 157 -0.45 12.60 9.86
N ALA A 158 -1.60 12.96 9.34
CA ALA A 158 -1.92 14.31 8.87
C ALA A 158 -3.18 14.83 9.57
N THR A 159 -3.25 16.12 9.87
CA THR A 159 -4.41 16.69 10.57
C THR A 159 -5.59 16.83 9.63
N HIS A 160 -5.41 17.49 8.48
CA HIS A 160 -6.48 17.76 7.52
C HIS A 160 -6.17 17.10 6.17
N ALA A 161 -7.21 16.95 5.35
CA ALA A 161 -7.07 16.55 3.96
C ALA A 161 -6.45 17.69 3.15
N ASP A 162 -5.23 17.58 2.73
CA ASP A 162 -4.27 18.40 2.00
C ASP A 162 -2.90 18.54 2.71
N ASP A 163 -2.84 18.48 4.04
CA ASP A 163 -1.60 18.57 4.81
C ASP A 163 -0.60 17.46 4.43
N GLU A 164 -1.10 16.26 4.17
CA GLU A 164 -0.28 15.12 3.75
C GLU A 164 0.45 15.38 2.44
N ILE A 165 -0.14 16.20 1.57
CA ILE A 165 0.46 16.57 0.28
C ILE A 165 1.39 17.78 0.46
N LEU A 166 0.91 18.81 1.15
CA LEU A 166 1.63 20.09 1.31
C LEU A 166 2.91 19.94 2.12
N PHE A 167 2.85 19.23 3.24
CA PHE A 167 3.91 19.19 4.23
C PHE A 167 4.63 17.84 4.32
N LEU A 168 3.94 16.74 4.02
CA LEU A 168 4.47 15.37 4.14
C LEU A 168 4.61 14.66 2.79
N GLY A 169 4.31 15.36 1.69
CA GLY A 169 4.20 14.79 0.35
C GLY A 169 5.46 14.13 -0.17
N GLY A 170 6.63 14.60 0.26
CA GLY A 170 7.90 13.96 -0.06
C GLY A 170 7.94 12.48 0.33
N VAL A 171 7.32 12.12 1.45
CA VAL A 171 7.21 10.74 1.96
C VAL A 171 6.30 9.91 1.06
N LEU A 172 5.14 10.43 0.68
CA LEU A 172 4.12 9.69 -0.08
C LEU A 172 4.63 9.26 -1.46
N ALA A 173 5.11 10.20 -2.27
CA ALA A 173 5.58 9.89 -3.62
C ALA A 173 6.85 9.04 -3.63
N THR A 174 7.77 9.27 -2.68
CA THR A 174 9.05 8.55 -2.63
C THR A 174 8.87 7.12 -2.16
N TYR A 175 8.20 6.91 -1.04
CA TYR A 175 8.08 5.58 -0.43
C TYR A 175 6.85 4.82 -0.92
N GLY A 176 5.68 5.47 -1.01
CA GLY A 176 4.47 4.85 -1.54
C GLY A 176 4.50 4.70 -3.06
N GLY A 177 4.77 5.80 -3.78
CA GLY A 177 4.73 5.83 -5.24
C GLY A 177 5.90 5.10 -5.90
N GLU A 178 7.14 5.50 -5.61
CA GLU A 178 8.34 4.96 -6.28
C GLU A 178 8.78 3.62 -5.71
N GLN A 179 8.78 3.46 -4.38
CA GLN A 179 9.27 2.23 -3.74
C GLN A 179 8.18 1.18 -3.53
N ASP A 180 6.89 1.52 -3.73
CA ASP A 180 5.73 0.63 -3.56
C ASP A 180 5.63 0.01 -2.16
N LEU A 181 6.04 0.77 -1.16
CA LEU A 181 5.98 0.33 0.23
C LEU A 181 4.55 0.42 0.78
N ALA A 182 4.28 -0.33 1.84
CA ALA A 182 3.02 -0.25 2.58
C ALA A 182 2.95 1.05 3.38
N VAL A 183 2.55 2.14 2.70
CA VAL A 183 2.32 3.45 3.33
C VAL A 183 0.85 3.58 3.70
N GLN A 184 0.58 3.72 5.00
CA GLN A 184 -0.75 4.00 5.53
C GLN A 184 -0.85 5.47 5.92
N VAL A 185 -1.90 6.16 5.46
CA VAL A 185 -2.20 7.52 5.88
C VAL A 185 -3.37 7.51 6.86
N ALA A 186 -3.22 8.27 7.95
CA ALA A 186 -4.21 8.43 9.01
C ALA A 186 -4.46 9.92 9.27
N TYR A 187 -5.70 10.34 9.09
CA TYR A 187 -6.11 11.74 9.33
C TYR A 187 -6.73 11.90 10.71
N MET A 188 -6.58 13.11 11.28
CA MET A 188 -7.33 13.49 12.46
C MET A 188 -8.75 13.87 12.11
N CYS A 189 -8.92 14.87 11.22
CA CYS A 189 -10.20 15.48 10.92
C CYS A 189 -10.94 14.78 9.78
N GLU A 190 -12.25 14.62 9.97
CA GLU A 190 -13.19 14.18 8.94
C GLU A 190 -13.98 15.39 8.40
N PHE A 191 -14.44 15.30 7.16
CA PHE A 191 -15.16 16.37 6.46
C PHE A 191 -16.54 15.97 6.00
N THR A 192 -17.00 14.77 6.32
CA THR A 192 -18.27 14.18 5.87
C THR A 192 -19.48 15.07 6.13
N SER A 193 -19.49 15.71 7.32
CA SER A 193 -20.60 16.56 7.79
C SER A 193 -20.42 18.05 7.45
N SER A 194 -19.21 18.51 7.15
CA SER A 194 -18.88 19.93 6.98
C SER A 194 -18.54 20.32 5.55
N ALA A 195 -17.65 19.58 4.90
CA ALA A 195 -17.13 19.86 3.57
C ALA A 195 -16.79 18.54 2.83
N LYS A 196 -17.81 17.68 2.64
CA LYS A 196 -17.62 16.31 2.12
C LYS A 196 -16.84 16.20 0.81
N ILE A 197 -16.79 17.28 0.00
CA ILE A 197 -15.96 17.31 -1.20
C ILE A 197 -14.47 17.05 -0.88
N ARG A 198 -14.01 17.45 0.30
CA ARG A 198 -12.61 17.23 0.74
C ARG A 198 -12.30 15.74 0.95
N GLU A 199 -13.33 14.91 1.24
CA GLU A 199 -13.17 13.46 1.32
C GLU A 199 -12.83 12.85 -0.05
N HIS A 200 -13.44 13.34 -1.12
CA HIS A 200 -13.11 12.95 -2.49
C HIS A 200 -11.75 13.48 -2.93
N GLU A 201 -11.48 14.75 -2.67
CA GLU A 201 -10.23 15.42 -3.02
C GLU A 201 -9.02 14.75 -2.34
N LYS A 202 -9.17 14.32 -1.08
CA LYS A 202 -8.22 13.52 -0.32
C LYS A 202 -7.86 12.22 -1.06
N LEU A 203 -8.85 11.47 -1.50
CA LEU A 203 -8.63 10.22 -2.23
C LEU A 203 -7.96 10.46 -3.59
N ASP A 204 -8.38 11.50 -4.31
CA ASP A 204 -7.77 11.87 -5.58
C ASP A 204 -6.30 12.29 -5.41
N GLY A 205 -5.99 13.06 -4.37
CA GLY A 205 -4.62 13.49 -4.03
C GLY A 205 -3.72 12.33 -3.64
N LEU A 206 -4.19 11.47 -2.75
CA LEU A 206 -3.44 10.28 -2.33
C LEU A 206 -3.17 9.32 -3.49
N TRP A 207 -4.17 9.09 -4.35
CA TRP A 207 -4.01 8.23 -5.53
C TRP A 207 -2.98 8.80 -6.51
N GLU A 208 -3.03 10.09 -6.79
CA GLU A 208 -2.02 10.80 -7.60
C GLU A 208 -0.62 10.69 -7.00
N SER A 209 -0.51 10.68 -5.66
CA SER A 209 0.74 10.49 -4.92
C SER A 209 1.28 9.06 -4.97
N GLY A 210 0.53 8.11 -5.52
CA GLY A 210 0.92 6.71 -5.63
C GLY A 210 0.52 5.86 -4.42
N ILE A 211 -0.27 6.38 -3.48
CA ILE A 211 -0.79 5.61 -2.34
C ILE A 211 -1.88 4.66 -2.83
N LYS A 212 -1.81 3.40 -2.38
CA LYS A 212 -2.73 2.32 -2.80
C LYS A 212 -3.59 1.78 -1.66
N HIS A 213 -3.19 1.98 -0.42
CA HIS A 213 -3.98 1.58 0.75
C HIS A 213 -4.95 2.70 1.13
N TYR A 214 -6.22 2.33 1.31
CA TYR A 214 -7.27 3.28 1.67
C TYR A 214 -6.92 3.98 2.98
N PRO A 215 -7.01 5.31 3.06
CA PRO A 215 -6.69 6.05 4.28
C PRO A 215 -7.68 5.74 5.40
N ILE A 216 -7.27 5.98 6.65
CA ILE A 216 -8.21 6.01 7.78
C ILE A 216 -8.35 7.44 8.28
N CYS A 217 -9.46 7.70 8.95
CA CYS A 217 -9.78 9.01 9.53
C CYS A 217 -10.29 8.85 10.96
N GLY A 218 -9.92 9.78 11.84
CA GLY A 218 -10.56 9.96 13.14
C GLY A 218 -11.89 10.70 12.99
N ASP A 219 -12.78 10.54 13.96
CA ASP A 219 -14.09 11.22 13.98
C ASP A 219 -14.00 12.61 14.65
N PHE A 220 -12.96 13.39 14.28
CA PHE A 220 -12.79 14.72 14.86
C PHE A 220 -13.18 15.79 13.83
N PRO A 221 -14.01 16.77 14.24
CA PRO A 221 -14.36 17.89 13.36
C PRO A 221 -13.13 18.78 13.12
N ASP A 222 -13.10 19.50 12.01
CA ASP A 222 -12.11 20.54 11.75
C ASP A 222 -12.45 21.81 12.53
N LEU A 223 -11.69 22.10 13.60
CA LEU A 223 -11.86 23.26 14.47
C LEU A 223 -10.59 24.11 14.46
N TYR A 224 -10.66 25.28 13.84
CA TYR A 224 -9.52 26.18 13.75
C TYR A 224 -9.09 26.75 15.11
N SER A 225 -7.80 26.70 15.34
CA SER A 225 -7.15 27.33 16.52
C SER A 225 -5.72 27.78 16.18
N THR A 226 -5.20 28.73 16.94
CA THR A 226 -3.88 29.36 16.72
C THR A 226 -2.85 29.00 17.77
N SER A 227 -3.14 28.02 18.62
CA SER A 227 -2.19 27.51 19.62
C SER A 227 -2.62 26.14 20.12
N LEU A 228 -1.68 25.37 20.66
CA LEU A 228 -1.93 24.10 21.32
C LEU A 228 -2.95 24.23 22.47
N GLU A 229 -2.82 25.28 23.27
CA GLU A 229 -3.72 25.57 24.41
C GLU A 229 -5.17 25.82 23.97
N ALA A 230 -5.34 26.51 22.84
CA ALA A 230 -6.65 26.74 22.24
C ALA A 230 -7.24 25.45 21.67
N ALA A 231 -6.43 24.64 20.96
CA ALA A 231 -6.84 23.35 20.43
C ALA A 231 -7.27 22.38 21.55
N LYS A 232 -6.50 22.28 22.65
CA LYS A 232 -6.83 21.43 23.80
C LYS A 232 -8.14 21.85 24.53
N LYS A 233 -8.67 23.03 24.26
CA LYS A 233 -10.01 23.44 24.75
C LYS A 233 -11.14 23.04 23.83
N GLN A 234 -10.84 22.75 22.55
CA GLN A 234 -11.82 22.40 21.54
C GLN A 234 -11.97 20.88 21.39
N TYR A 235 -10.89 20.13 21.63
CA TYR A 235 -10.85 18.67 21.53
C TYR A 235 -10.63 18.02 22.89
N ILE A 236 -11.19 16.84 23.11
CA ILE A 236 -10.83 15.98 24.24
C ILE A 236 -9.50 15.32 23.88
N TYR A 237 -8.41 15.79 24.48
CA TYR A 237 -7.05 15.35 24.13
C TYR A 237 -6.84 13.84 24.31
N ASP A 238 -7.44 13.24 25.35
CA ASP A 238 -7.38 11.79 25.60
C ASP A 238 -8.03 10.97 24.48
N ASP A 239 -9.07 11.48 23.81
CA ASP A 239 -9.67 10.82 22.66
C ASP A 239 -8.72 10.83 21.47
N VAL A 240 -8.01 11.94 21.24
CA VAL A 240 -6.98 12.05 20.19
C VAL A 240 -5.81 11.12 20.50
N LEU A 241 -5.35 11.04 21.74
CA LEU A 241 -4.32 10.10 22.19
C LEU A 241 -4.77 8.65 22.01
N SER A 242 -6.02 8.34 22.35
CA SER A 242 -6.60 7.00 22.16
C SER A 242 -6.60 6.61 20.66
N TYR A 243 -6.98 7.53 19.79
CA TYR A 243 -6.98 7.32 18.35
C TYR A 243 -5.56 7.08 17.81
N THR A 244 -4.59 7.95 18.13
CA THR A 244 -3.21 7.83 17.63
C THR A 244 -2.52 6.58 18.16
N THR A 245 -2.66 6.27 19.47
CA THR A 245 -2.11 5.05 20.09
C THR A 245 -2.71 3.78 19.47
N SER A 246 -4.04 3.75 19.32
CA SER A 246 -4.74 2.62 18.71
C SER A 246 -4.31 2.40 17.26
N THR A 247 -4.11 3.47 16.50
CA THR A 247 -3.65 3.46 15.12
C THR A 247 -2.23 2.91 15.00
N ILE A 248 -1.30 3.37 15.84
CA ILE A 248 0.07 2.82 15.91
C ILE A 248 0.05 1.32 16.20
N ARG A 249 -0.71 0.89 17.19
CA ARG A 249 -0.82 -0.53 17.57
C ARG A 249 -1.47 -1.40 16.49
N ARG A 250 -2.46 -0.85 15.78
CA ARG A 250 -3.14 -1.54 14.70
C ARG A 250 -2.20 -1.81 13.53
N PHE A 251 -1.48 -0.81 13.07
CA PHE A 251 -0.66 -0.90 11.88
C PHE A 251 0.79 -1.30 12.13
N LYS A 252 1.25 -1.27 13.38
CA LYS A 252 2.63 -1.64 13.77
C LYS A 252 3.69 -1.04 12.85
N PRO A 253 3.69 0.29 12.64
CA PRO A 253 4.56 0.92 11.66
C PRO A 253 6.03 0.78 12.02
N LEU A 254 6.87 0.58 11.00
CA LEU A 254 8.33 0.62 11.15
C LEU A 254 8.82 2.06 11.26
N VAL A 255 8.16 2.97 10.55
CA VAL A 255 8.41 4.42 10.60
C VAL A 255 7.09 5.15 10.82
N VAL A 256 7.07 6.12 11.73
CA VAL A 256 5.98 7.09 11.90
C VAL A 256 6.44 8.44 11.39
N VAL A 257 5.59 9.13 10.64
CA VAL A 257 5.84 10.51 10.17
C VAL A 257 4.63 11.37 10.52
N THR A 258 4.85 12.56 11.06
CA THR A 258 3.79 13.52 11.34
C THR A 258 4.27 14.97 11.20
N GLN A 259 3.37 15.90 11.45
CA GLN A 259 3.54 17.35 11.31
C GLN A 259 4.46 17.95 12.38
N ASP A 260 4.77 19.25 12.24
CA ASP A 260 5.59 20.01 13.18
C ASP A 260 4.89 20.16 14.55
N LEU A 261 5.63 19.98 15.63
CA LEU A 261 5.15 20.22 16.99
C LEU A 261 4.72 21.68 17.23
N ASN A 262 5.31 22.62 16.48
CA ASN A 262 4.92 24.02 16.52
C ASN A 262 3.73 24.34 15.60
N GLY A 263 3.28 23.34 14.84
CA GLY A 263 2.26 23.46 13.82
C GLY A 263 2.73 24.30 12.64
N GLU A 264 2.57 23.81 11.40
CA GLU A 264 2.81 24.61 10.23
C GLU A 264 1.97 25.88 10.32
N TYR A 265 2.57 27.02 10.00
CA TYR A 265 1.96 28.37 10.15
C TYR A 265 1.26 28.66 11.50
N GLY A 266 1.63 27.94 12.58
CA GLY A 266 1.07 28.14 13.90
C GLY A 266 -0.34 27.57 14.09
N HIS A 267 -0.76 26.57 13.27
CA HIS A 267 -2.08 25.95 13.37
C HIS A 267 -2.17 25.05 14.60
N GLY A 268 -3.09 25.39 15.53
CA GLY A 268 -3.23 24.67 16.79
C GLY A 268 -3.69 23.22 16.66
N GLY A 269 -4.46 22.88 15.61
CA GLY A 269 -4.83 21.50 15.29
C GLY A 269 -3.61 20.66 14.92
N HIS A 270 -2.68 21.18 14.10
CA HIS A 270 -1.41 20.51 13.77
C HIS A 270 -0.57 20.29 15.03
N MET A 271 -0.44 21.32 15.89
CA MET A 271 0.23 21.18 17.19
C MET A 271 -0.39 20.08 18.03
N LEU A 272 -1.72 20.07 18.17
CA LEU A 272 -2.43 19.10 18.98
C LEU A 272 -2.18 17.67 18.50
N PHE A 273 -2.31 17.46 17.19
CA PHE A 273 -2.19 16.13 16.61
C PHE A 273 -0.75 15.61 16.62
N SER A 274 0.22 16.45 16.24
CA SER A 274 1.64 16.07 16.30
C SER A 274 2.13 15.77 17.71
N HIS A 275 1.67 16.56 18.72
CA HIS A 275 1.95 16.24 20.12
C HIS A 275 1.30 14.92 20.57
N ALA A 276 0.06 14.63 20.15
CA ALA A 276 -0.59 13.38 20.47
C ALA A 276 0.13 12.19 19.82
N VAL A 277 0.59 12.31 18.58
CA VAL A 277 1.38 11.29 17.90
C VAL A 277 2.71 11.06 18.62
N ALA A 278 3.43 12.12 18.98
CA ALA A 278 4.70 12.03 19.70
C ALA A 278 4.54 11.30 21.05
N GLU A 279 3.53 11.68 21.85
CA GLU A 279 3.21 11.03 23.13
C GLU A 279 2.79 9.57 22.94
N SER A 280 2.01 9.26 21.88
CA SER A 280 1.60 7.89 21.56
C SER A 280 2.78 7.01 21.14
N VAL A 281 3.74 7.55 20.41
CA VAL A 281 4.98 6.82 20.02
C VAL A 281 5.80 6.45 21.26
N GLU A 282 5.91 7.35 22.25
CA GLU A 282 6.63 7.10 23.51
C GLU A 282 5.95 6.01 24.36
N SER A 283 4.62 5.90 24.27
CA SER A 283 3.80 5.11 25.21
C SER A 283 3.11 3.88 24.60
N SER A 284 3.13 3.70 23.26
CA SER A 284 2.42 2.60 22.60
C SER A 284 2.96 1.21 22.91
N SER A 285 4.20 1.10 23.40
CA SER A 285 4.78 -0.14 23.92
C SER A 285 4.27 -0.55 25.31
N GLU A 286 3.68 0.40 26.07
CA GLU A 286 3.20 0.16 27.42
C GLU A 286 1.76 -0.39 27.43
N PRO A 287 1.52 -1.64 27.92
CA PRO A 287 0.18 -2.24 27.85
C PRO A 287 -0.85 -1.54 28.75
N SER A 288 -0.42 -0.80 29.78
CA SER A 288 -1.29 -0.03 30.67
C SER A 288 -1.77 1.29 30.07
N TYR A 289 -1.11 1.79 29.03
CA TYR A 289 -1.51 2.98 28.29
C TYR A 289 -2.57 2.60 27.27
N PHE A 290 -3.80 3.10 27.42
CA PHE A 290 -4.98 2.70 26.63
C PHE A 290 -5.12 1.16 26.50
N PRO A 291 -5.43 0.44 27.62
CA PRO A 291 -5.35 -1.01 27.69
C PRO A 291 -6.29 -1.74 26.71
N ASP A 292 -7.42 -1.14 26.33
CA ASP A 292 -8.35 -1.72 25.36
C ASP A 292 -7.69 -1.90 24.00
N SER A 293 -6.96 -0.91 23.52
CA SER A 293 -6.22 -1.01 22.26
C SER A 293 -5.04 -1.98 22.36
N ALA A 294 -4.38 -2.03 23.53
CA ALA A 294 -3.34 -3.02 23.80
C ALA A 294 -3.88 -4.46 23.77
N SER A 295 -5.06 -4.68 24.37
CA SER A 295 -5.75 -5.96 24.33
C SER A 295 -6.17 -6.37 22.92
N LYS A 296 -6.61 -5.41 22.10
CA LYS A 296 -7.12 -5.67 20.74
C LYS A 296 -6.01 -5.93 19.73
N TYR A 297 -4.94 -5.15 19.75
CA TYR A 297 -3.90 -5.13 18.71
C TYR A 297 -2.52 -5.58 19.20
N GLY A 298 -2.33 -5.74 20.52
CA GLY A 298 -1.03 -5.86 21.15
C GLY A 298 -0.36 -4.49 21.31
N THR A 299 0.82 -4.48 21.93
CA THR A 299 1.66 -3.29 22.05
C THR A 299 2.61 -3.17 20.85
N TRP A 300 3.14 -1.97 20.63
CA TRP A 300 4.12 -1.73 19.57
C TRP A 300 5.13 -0.67 19.98
N ASP A 301 6.40 -0.97 19.83
CA ASP A 301 7.50 0.00 19.98
C ASP A 301 7.94 0.44 18.58
N VAL A 302 7.64 1.71 18.23
CA VAL A 302 7.92 2.25 16.90
C VAL A 302 9.41 2.37 16.68
N PRO A 303 10.01 1.72 15.67
CA PRO A 303 11.45 1.78 15.46
C PRO A 303 12.00 3.16 15.16
N LYS A 304 11.27 3.98 14.36
CA LYS A 304 11.69 5.35 14.01
C LYS A 304 10.50 6.28 13.91
N THR A 305 10.68 7.53 14.34
CA THR A 305 9.67 8.59 14.24
C THR A 305 10.30 9.87 13.72
N TYR A 306 9.71 10.43 12.68
CA TYR A 306 10.10 11.71 12.10
C TYR A 306 9.00 12.76 12.28
N LEU A 307 9.41 13.95 12.61
CA LEU A 307 8.54 15.12 12.64
C LEU A 307 8.96 16.10 11.56
N HIS A 308 7.98 16.67 10.89
CA HIS A 308 8.20 17.73 9.91
C HIS A 308 8.87 18.92 10.58
N LEU A 309 9.88 19.52 9.93
CA LEU A 309 10.66 20.67 10.38
C LEU A 309 11.35 20.52 11.75
N TYR A 310 11.40 19.32 12.33
CA TYR A 310 12.10 19.09 13.61
C TYR A 310 13.61 19.29 13.44
N SER A 311 14.23 20.01 14.39
CA SER A 311 15.60 20.51 14.24
C SER A 311 16.69 19.46 14.50
N ASP A 312 16.39 18.43 15.32
CA ASP A 312 17.38 17.45 15.74
C ASP A 312 17.48 16.29 14.77
N ASN A 313 18.70 15.77 14.56
CA ASN A 313 18.98 14.68 13.62
C ASN A 313 18.26 14.90 12.27
N LYS A 314 18.43 16.09 11.72
CA LYS A 314 17.73 16.56 10.51
C LYS A 314 18.11 15.73 9.29
N ILE A 315 17.09 15.35 8.52
CA ILE A 315 17.25 14.83 7.17
C ILE A 315 16.56 15.77 6.17
N THR A 316 17.11 15.85 4.96
CA THR A 316 16.49 16.57 3.84
C THR A 316 16.37 15.59 2.68
N MET A 317 15.16 15.24 2.31
CA MET A 317 14.88 14.31 1.22
C MET A 317 15.22 14.97 -0.14
N ASN A 318 15.83 14.20 -1.05
CA ASN A 318 16.04 14.69 -2.41
C ASN A 318 14.79 14.43 -3.26
N LEU A 319 13.88 15.41 -3.30
CA LEU A 319 12.61 15.32 -4.01
C LEU A 319 12.68 15.68 -5.49
N ARG A 320 13.89 15.96 -6.03
CA ARG A 320 14.10 16.35 -7.42
C ARG A 320 14.66 15.21 -8.29
N LEU A 321 14.80 14.01 -7.73
CA LEU A 321 15.15 12.83 -8.52
C LEU A 321 13.93 12.31 -9.29
N PRO A 322 14.11 11.85 -10.55
CA PRO A 322 13.04 11.21 -11.31
C PRO A 322 12.58 9.93 -10.65
N LEU A 323 11.28 9.77 -10.48
CA LEU A 323 10.62 8.59 -9.95
C LEU A 323 10.15 7.73 -11.12
N SER A 324 10.78 6.57 -11.32
CA SER A 324 10.58 5.73 -12.50
C SER A 324 9.17 5.16 -12.58
N ARG A 325 8.62 4.75 -11.44
CA ARG A 325 7.25 4.21 -11.32
C ARG A 325 6.18 5.30 -11.40
N MET A 326 6.55 6.56 -11.23
CA MET A 326 5.68 7.72 -11.32
C MET A 326 5.81 8.46 -12.67
N GLY A 327 6.20 7.74 -13.73
CA GLY A 327 6.34 8.28 -15.08
C GLY A 327 7.56 9.21 -15.25
N ASN A 328 8.63 8.99 -14.49
CA ASN A 328 9.83 9.83 -14.42
C ASN A 328 9.58 11.27 -13.96
N ARG A 329 8.43 11.55 -13.35
CA ARG A 329 8.20 12.81 -12.64
C ARG A 329 9.02 12.85 -11.36
N THR A 330 9.41 14.02 -10.92
CA THR A 330 10.01 14.25 -9.59
C THR A 330 8.92 14.17 -8.51
N SER A 331 9.30 13.93 -7.25
CA SER A 331 8.34 13.96 -6.14
C SER A 331 7.62 15.29 -6.05
N ILE A 332 8.30 16.41 -6.26
CA ILE A 332 7.68 17.76 -6.31
C ILE A 332 6.61 17.85 -7.40
N GLU A 333 6.88 17.33 -8.61
CA GLU A 333 5.91 17.36 -9.71
C GLU A 333 4.69 16.49 -9.41
N VAL A 334 4.90 15.29 -8.82
CA VAL A 334 3.82 14.39 -8.39
C VAL A 334 2.96 15.06 -7.34
N GLN A 335 3.57 15.60 -6.27
CA GLN A 335 2.84 16.24 -5.18
C GLN A 335 2.16 17.55 -5.61
N THR A 336 2.75 18.30 -6.52
CA THR A 336 2.10 19.47 -7.13
C THR A 336 0.84 19.07 -7.91
N ALA A 337 0.88 17.94 -8.63
CA ALA A 337 -0.29 17.41 -9.31
C ALA A 337 -1.34 16.90 -8.31
N ALA A 338 -0.91 16.24 -7.23
CA ALA A 338 -1.76 15.77 -6.15
C ALA A 338 -2.47 16.93 -5.43
N TYR A 339 -1.75 18.00 -5.09
CA TYR A 339 -2.35 19.18 -4.44
C TYR A 339 -3.39 19.87 -5.34
N LYS A 340 -3.23 19.84 -6.66
CA LYS A 340 -4.24 20.35 -7.59
C LYS A 340 -5.57 19.59 -7.54
N LYS A 341 -5.58 18.36 -7.02
CA LYS A 341 -6.82 17.60 -6.77
C LYS A 341 -7.63 18.18 -5.62
N HIS A 342 -6.99 18.86 -4.67
CA HIS A 342 -7.66 19.59 -3.58
C HIS A 342 -8.21 20.93 -4.10
N VAL A 343 -9.18 20.87 -5.03
CA VAL A 343 -9.74 22.04 -5.71
C VAL A 343 -10.34 23.03 -4.73
N SER A 344 -11.01 22.54 -3.70
CA SER A 344 -11.63 23.38 -2.67
C SER A 344 -10.62 24.14 -1.81
N GLN A 345 -9.33 23.76 -1.84
CA GLN A 345 -8.25 24.36 -1.03
C GLN A 345 -7.32 25.27 -1.83
N GLN A 346 -7.52 25.43 -3.14
CA GLN A 346 -6.65 26.28 -3.99
C GLN A 346 -6.74 27.80 -3.69
N TRP A 347 -7.59 28.22 -2.80
CA TRP A 347 -7.70 29.60 -2.32
C TRP A 347 -6.60 30.00 -1.32
N CYS A 348 -5.96 29.01 -0.66
CA CYS A 348 -4.88 29.30 0.29
C CYS A 348 -3.55 29.52 -0.44
N TRP A 349 -2.60 30.15 0.24
CA TRP A 349 -1.30 30.56 -0.32
C TRP A 349 -0.24 29.45 -0.27
N PHE A 350 -0.56 28.31 0.34
CA PHE A 350 0.36 27.18 0.45
C PHE A 350 0.59 26.50 -0.90
N TYR A 351 1.77 25.96 -1.06
CA TYR A 351 2.15 25.21 -2.25
C TYR A 351 3.19 24.13 -1.91
N VAL A 352 3.27 23.13 -2.74
CA VAL A 352 4.27 22.06 -2.59
C VAL A 352 5.63 22.57 -3.01
N SER A 353 6.61 22.54 -2.10
CA SER A 353 7.99 22.92 -2.39
C SER A 353 8.97 22.30 -1.41
N ASP A 354 10.24 22.17 -1.82
CA ASP A 354 11.37 21.76 -1.01
C ASP A 354 12.34 22.91 -0.68
N ASP A 355 11.97 24.17 -0.95
CA ASP A 355 12.82 25.35 -0.82
C ASP A 355 12.17 26.57 -0.14
N TYR A 356 11.20 26.35 0.75
CA TYR A 356 10.58 27.41 1.55
C TYR A 356 10.38 26.96 3.02
N GLU A 357 9.81 27.84 3.88
CA GLU A 357 9.71 27.62 5.34
C GLU A 357 8.91 26.37 5.76
N TYR A 358 8.01 25.86 4.90
CA TYR A 358 7.26 24.62 5.12
C TYR A 358 7.66 23.55 4.10
N SER A 359 8.97 23.41 3.87
CA SER A 359 9.54 22.46 2.92
C SER A 359 9.09 21.04 3.18
N CYS A 360 8.39 20.40 2.24
CA CYS A 360 7.95 19.01 2.34
C CYS A 360 9.10 17.96 2.24
N ALA A 361 10.37 18.43 2.20
CA ALA A 361 11.57 17.60 2.21
C ALA A 361 12.27 17.52 3.57
N ASP A 362 11.97 18.44 4.50
CA ASP A 362 12.72 18.62 5.74
C ASP A 362 12.04 17.96 6.94
N PHE A 363 12.72 16.98 7.52
CA PHE A 363 12.27 16.24 8.69
C PHE A 363 13.40 16.10 9.70
N GLY A 364 13.06 15.84 10.98
CA GLY A 364 14.02 15.44 11.98
C GLY A 364 13.62 14.13 12.64
N LEU A 365 14.63 13.31 12.95
CA LEU A 365 14.46 12.04 13.66
C LEU A 365 14.19 12.33 15.13
N TYR A 366 12.90 12.31 15.52
CA TYR A 366 12.44 12.58 16.88
C TYR A 366 12.80 11.44 17.84
N ARG A 367 12.57 10.19 17.42
CA ARG A 367 12.82 9.00 18.22
C ARG A 367 13.31 7.85 17.35
N THR A 368 14.25 7.06 17.90
CA THR A 368 14.71 5.84 17.25
C THR A 368 15.09 4.75 18.27
N THR A 369 14.82 3.48 17.93
CA THR A 369 15.32 2.30 18.66
C THR A 369 16.37 1.53 17.85
N VAL A 370 16.65 1.96 16.60
CA VAL A 370 17.54 1.29 15.64
C VAL A 370 18.77 2.11 15.27
N GLY A 371 18.97 3.23 15.94
CA GLY A 371 20.11 4.13 15.73
C GLY A 371 19.81 5.32 14.81
N ASN A 372 20.67 6.33 14.88
CA ASN A 372 20.55 7.55 14.08
C ASN A 372 20.88 7.27 12.61
N ASP A 373 20.31 8.11 11.74
CA ASP A 373 20.61 8.08 10.31
C ASP A 373 22.01 8.65 10.02
N SER A 374 22.63 8.10 9.00
CA SER A 374 23.85 8.64 8.40
C SER A 374 23.59 9.28 7.03
N GLY A 375 22.41 9.07 6.47
CA GLY A 375 21.93 9.60 5.19
C GLY A 375 20.60 10.33 5.33
N ASN A 376 19.92 10.54 4.19
CA ASN A 376 18.63 11.21 4.09
C ASN A 376 17.51 10.21 3.71
N ASP A 377 17.54 9.01 4.27
CA ASP A 377 16.58 7.94 3.99
C ASP A 377 15.92 7.50 5.30
N MET A 378 14.60 7.67 5.42
CA MET A 378 13.85 7.30 6.62
C MET A 378 13.89 5.80 6.92
N LEU A 379 14.20 4.96 5.92
CA LEU A 379 14.33 3.50 6.08
C LEU A 379 15.76 3.04 6.37
N GLU A 380 16.71 3.95 6.59
CA GLU A 380 18.03 3.54 7.03
C GLU A 380 17.95 2.74 8.34
N ASN A 381 18.62 1.59 8.41
CA ASN A 381 18.54 0.61 9.51
C ASN A 381 17.16 -0.05 9.72
N ILE A 382 16.25 0.07 8.78
CA ILE A 382 14.95 -0.62 8.77
C ILE A 382 14.98 -1.74 7.73
N THR A 383 14.43 -2.90 8.10
CA THR A 383 14.08 -3.98 7.17
C THR A 383 12.56 -3.92 6.97
N THR A 384 12.10 -3.65 5.76
CA THR A 384 10.66 -3.53 5.44
C THR A 384 9.92 -4.85 5.66
N TYR A 385 8.61 -4.81 5.80
CA TYR A 385 7.80 -6.02 6.00
C TYR A 385 7.91 -7.01 4.82
N GLU A 386 7.99 -6.52 3.59
CA GLU A 386 8.24 -7.37 2.43
C GLU A 386 9.61 -8.05 2.49
N GLU A 387 10.65 -7.32 2.89
CA GLU A 387 11.99 -7.88 3.07
C GLU A 387 12.02 -8.91 4.22
N GLN A 388 11.34 -8.66 5.33
CA GLN A 388 11.22 -9.59 6.45
C GLN A 388 10.55 -10.90 6.00
N GLU A 389 9.40 -10.82 5.32
CA GLU A 389 8.71 -12.00 4.78
C GLU A 389 9.59 -12.79 3.81
N LYS A 390 10.34 -12.11 2.97
CA LYS A 390 11.26 -12.75 2.03
C LYS A 390 12.38 -13.49 2.75
N ILE A 391 12.97 -12.86 3.78
CA ILE A 391 13.99 -13.48 4.61
C ILE A 391 13.43 -14.72 5.32
N GLU A 392 12.22 -14.63 5.89
CA GLU A 392 11.57 -15.75 6.56
C GLU A 392 11.28 -16.91 5.59
N LYS A 393 10.78 -16.63 4.40
CA LYS A 393 10.54 -17.64 3.35
C LYS A 393 11.85 -18.32 2.92
N GLU A 394 12.90 -17.54 2.67
CA GLU A 394 14.22 -18.09 2.31
C GLU A 394 14.80 -18.97 3.43
N LYS A 395 14.57 -18.58 4.70
CA LYS A 395 14.97 -19.38 5.86
C LYS A 395 14.18 -20.69 5.97
N ALA A 396 12.87 -20.63 5.83
CA ALA A 396 11.99 -21.81 5.88
C ALA A 396 12.30 -22.79 4.73
N GLU A 397 12.54 -22.29 3.51
CA GLU A 397 12.97 -23.11 2.38
C GLU A 397 14.30 -23.82 2.67
N LYS A 398 15.27 -23.11 3.24
CA LYS A 398 16.58 -23.68 3.61
C LYS A 398 16.43 -24.76 4.68
N GLU A 399 15.67 -24.51 5.75
CA GLU A 399 15.40 -25.50 6.81
C GLU A 399 14.69 -26.72 6.25
N SER A 400 13.73 -26.56 5.32
CA SER A 400 13.06 -27.68 4.65
C SER A 400 14.02 -28.52 3.81
N VAL A 401 14.96 -27.89 3.09
CA VAL A 401 15.98 -28.58 2.30
C VAL A 401 16.93 -29.34 3.23
N GLU A 402 17.39 -28.73 4.30
CA GLU A 402 18.27 -29.36 5.28
C GLU A 402 17.59 -30.58 5.97
N ALA A 403 16.30 -30.45 6.33
CA ALA A 403 15.50 -31.54 6.87
C ALA A 403 15.34 -32.70 5.87
N SER A 404 15.14 -32.40 4.58
CA SER A 404 15.04 -33.38 3.52
C SER A 404 16.35 -34.14 3.31
N ILE A 405 17.49 -33.45 3.35
CA ILE A 405 18.83 -34.05 3.27
C ILE A 405 19.09 -34.97 4.45
N ALA A 406 18.77 -34.51 5.67
CA ALA A 406 18.94 -35.30 6.90
C ALA A 406 18.06 -36.57 6.89
N ALA A 407 16.81 -36.49 6.38
CA ALA A 407 15.94 -37.64 6.22
C ALA A 407 16.49 -38.66 5.20
N GLU A 408 17.06 -38.18 4.10
CA GLU A 408 17.69 -39.03 3.07
C GLU A 408 18.96 -39.69 3.60
N GLU A 409 19.81 -38.97 4.32
CA GLU A 409 21.01 -39.52 4.99
C GLU A 409 20.63 -40.58 6.04
N SER A 410 19.56 -40.35 6.82
CA SER A 410 19.02 -41.34 7.77
C SER A 410 18.52 -42.60 7.05
N SER A 411 17.79 -42.45 5.95
CA SER A 411 17.30 -43.58 5.14
C SER A 411 18.45 -44.38 4.53
N ILE A 412 19.51 -43.74 4.08
CA ILE A 412 20.74 -44.37 3.57
C ILE A 412 21.48 -45.13 4.67
N ALA A 413 21.53 -44.56 5.90
CA ALA A 413 22.12 -45.20 7.06
C ALA A 413 21.36 -46.49 7.47
N ASP A 414 20.01 -46.44 7.45
CA ASP A 414 19.16 -47.59 7.74
C ASP A 414 19.28 -48.70 6.69
N VAL A 415 19.40 -48.34 5.40
CA VAL A 415 19.68 -49.29 4.33
C VAL A 415 21.05 -49.93 4.49
N LYS A 416 22.08 -49.17 4.95
CA LYS A 416 23.41 -49.69 5.26
C LYS A 416 23.43 -50.66 6.47
N SER A 417 22.60 -50.44 7.51
CA SER A 417 22.49 -51.30 8.67
C SER A 417 21.81 -52.63 8.35
N ASN A 418 20.80 -52.63 7.45
CA ASN A 418 20.03 -53.81 7.04
C ASN A 418 20.72 -54.65 5.95
N THR A 419 21.77 -54.18 5.30
CA THR A 419 22.47 -54.88 4.20
C THR A 419 23.76 -55.55 4.61
N SER A 420 23.99 -55.83 5.90
CA SER A 420 25.18 -56.59 6.33
C SER A 420 25.13 -58.06 5.95
N ASN A 421 24.05 -58.55 5.31
CA ASN A 421 23.94 -59.90 4.82
C ASN A 421 23.26 -59.91 3.44
N SER A 422 23.98 -59.69 2.36
CA SER A 422 23.79 -60.31 1.04
C SER A 422 24.51 -59.52 -0.09
N THR A 423 25.31 -60.24 -0.82
CA THR A 423 26.03 -59.94 -2.05
C THR A 423 25.22 -59.22 -3.14
N ARG A 424 25.50 -57.92 -3.42
CA ARG A 424 25.44 -57.37 -4.78
C ARG A 424 26.11 -56.00 -4.88
N GLN A 425 27.34 -56.03 -5.40
CA GLN A 425 28.28 -54.88 -5.46
C GLN A 425 28.01 -53.91 -6.61
N SER A 426 27.05 -54.20 -7.54
CA SER A 426 26.85 -53.42 -8.74
C SER A 426 25.74 -52.34 -8.65
N GLY A 427 24.65 -52.58 -7.89
CA GLY A 427 23.56 -51.61 -7.71
C GLY A 427 23.93 -50.42 -6.78
N ARG A 428 24.83 -50.64 -5.85
CA ARG A 428 25.26 -49.67 -4.82
C ARG A 428 26.00 -48.46 -5.39
N LYS A 429 26.80 -48.66 -6.44
CA LYS A 429 27.57 -47.56 -7.09
C LYS A 429 26.64 -46.60 -7.87
N ILE A 430 25.53 -47.10 -8.43
CA ILE A 430 24.59 -46.29 -9.22
C ILE A 430 23.76 -45.38 -8.31
N ILE A 431 23.31 -45.86 -7.14
CA ILE A 431 22.49 -45.07 -6.16
C ILE A 431 23.37 -43.96 -5.52
N ILE A 432 24.60 -44.28 -5.15
CA ILE A 432 25.53 -43.27 -4.58
C ILE A 432 25.88 -42.21 -5.62
N PHE A 433 26.00 -42.59 -6.90
CA PHE A 433 26.31 -41.64 -7.98
C PHE A 433 25.11 -40.74 -8.31
N ALA A 434 23.88 -41.25 -8.25
CA ALA A 434 22.65 -40.46 -8.42
C ALA A 434 22.44 -39.47 -7.24
N ALA A 435 22.69 -39.88 -6.01
CA ALA A 435 22.60 -39.01 -4.84
C ALA A 435 23.66 -37.89 -4.87
N LEU A 436 24.89 -38.18 -5.29
CA LEU A 436 25.95 -37.18 -5.47
C LEU A 436 25.62 -36.18 -6.58
N ILE A 437 25.00 -36.60 -7.67
CA ILE A 437 24.54 -35.72 -8.75
C ILE A 437 23.44 -34.78 -8.22
N LEU A 438 22.48 -35.29 -7.44
CA LEU A 438 21.42 -34.48 -6.87
C LEU A 438 21.95 -33.42 -5.89
N ILE A 439 22.90 -33.79 -5.03
CA ILE A 439 23.58 -32.85 -4.12
C ILE A 439 24.31 -31.76 -4.90
N VAL A 440 25.00 -32.10 -5.98
CA VAL A 440 25.68 -31.11 -6.84
C VAL A 440 24.68 -30.17 -7.50
N ILE A 441 23.53 -30.66 -7.94
CA ILE A 441 22.46 -29.84 -8.52
C ILE A 441 21.89 -28.86 -7.46
N ILE A 442 21.66 -29.30 -6.25
CA ILE A 442 21.16 -28.47 -5.15
C ILE A 442 22.18 -27.38 -4.80
N ILE A 443 23.46 -27.72 -4.71
CA ILE A 443 24.55 -26.77 -4.45
C ILE A 443 24.67 -25.74 -5.58
N LEU A 444 24.56 -26.15 -6.83
CA LEU A 444 24.60 -25.27 -7.99
C LEU A 444 23.37 -24.33 -8.02
N PHE A 445 22.20 -24.84 -7.65
CA PHE A 445 21.00 -24.04 -7.54
C PHE A 445 21.11 -23.00 -6.41
N ALA A 446 21.58 -23.38 -5.23
CA ALA A 446 21.83 -22.46 -4.13
C ALA A 446 22.88 -21.40 -4.50
N ALA A 447 23.98 -21.79 -5.16
CA ALA A 447 25.01 -20.88 -5.64
C ALA A 447 24.48 -19.91 -6.71
N TYR A 448 23.60 -20.39 -7.61
CA TYR A 448 22.94 -19.56 -8.62
C TYR A 448 22.00 -18.52 -7.99
N ARG A 449 21.19 -18.93 -7.02
CA ARG A 449 20.32 -18.01 -6.23
C ARG A 449 21.14 -16.98 -5.49
N TYR A 450 22.21 -17.40 -4.84
CA TYR A 450 23.16 -16.48 -4.15
C TYR A 450 23.82 -15.49 -5.12
N TYR A 451 24.20 -15.94 -6.32
CA TYR A 451 24.73 -15.06 -7.37
C TYR A 451 23.69 -14.03 -7.85
N GLN A 452 22.43 -14.43 -8.03
CA GLN A 452 21.32 -13.51 -8.37
C GLN A 452 21.11 -12.44 -7.28
N LEU A 453 21.16 -12.84 -6.02
CA LEU A 453 21.09 -11.93 -4.87
C LEU A 453 22.25 -10.91 -4.85
N ILE A 454 23.47 -11.34 -5.17
CA ILE A 454 24.62 -10.42 -5.29
C ILE A 454 24.45 -9.47 -6.47
N GLN A 455 23.90 -9.92 -7.59
CA GLN A 455 23.69 -9.09 -8.78
C GLN A 455 22.57 -8.06 -8.53
N SER A 456 21.50 -8.43 -7.84
CA SER A 456 20.46 -7.50 -7.44
C SER A 456 20.99 -6.42 -6.49
N ARG A 457 21.77 -6.82 -5.47
CA ARG A 457 22.46 -5.87 -4.56
C ARG A 457 23.45 -4.95 -5.28
N LYS A 458 24.15 -5.45 -6.33
CA LYS A 458 25.05 -4.63 -7.16
C LYS A 458 24.30 -3.66 -8.07
N ARG A 459 23.12 -4.02 -8.56
CA ARG A 459 22.25 -3.11 -9.34
C ARG A 459 21.72 -1.98 -8.44
N HIS A 460 21.25 -2.30 -7.24
CA HIS A 460 20.83 -1.31 -6.23
C HIS A 460 21.96 -0.34 -5.85
N ARG A 461 23.19 -0.86 -5.63
CA ARG A 461 24.37 0.00 -5.31
C ARG A 461 24.86 0.85 -6.51
N ARG A 462 24.62 0.45 -7.75
CA ARG A 462 24.96 1.25 -8.95
C ARG A 462 23.96 2.38 -9.18
N HIS A 463 22.70 2.22 -8.80
CA HIS A 463 21.72 3.32 -8.80
C HIS A 463 21.96 4.33 -7.65
N LYS A 464 22.57 3.92 -6.54
CA LYS A 464 22.94 4.84 -5.45
C LYS A 464 24.25 5.64 -5.70
N ARG A 465 24.96 5.44 -6.83
CA ARG A 465 26.24 6.11 -7.16
C ARG A 465 26.20 6.91 -8.47
N LYS A 466 25.06 7.03 -9.10
CA LYS A 466 24.77 7.96 -10.20
C LYS A 466 23.75 8.98 -9.72
#